data_66efe2efe4532d5a17858bba300b19ce
#
_entry.id   66efe2efe4532d5a17858bba300b19ce
#
_cell.length_a   1.000
_cell.length_b   1.000
_cell.length_c   1.000
_cell.angle_alpha   90.00
_cell.angle_beta   90.00
_cell.angle_gamma   90.00
#
_symmetry.space_group_name_H-M   'P 1'
#
loop_
_entity.id
_entity.type
_entity.pdbx_description
1 polymer ?
#
loop_
_entity_poly.entity_id
_entity_poly.type
_entity_poly.pdbx_seq_one_letter_code
_entity_poly.pdbx_strand_id
1 'polypeptide(L)'
;TVAEIPGGVRIDQPAEPWTHIAKSIEIRLVPGRPQVIIQHELRNEGAWTVELSPWALSMLRLGGVAILPQPVGNTDPAGLLANRQVSIWPYTRLDDPRLVLRDDCILIKGDTTASADSTPIKLGYFNPHGWMAYWIDGVLFVKRFDPITGLTHPDGGCNTESYCNHKFLELETLGPLEKLQPESTISHTETWELYSSLEQPFLPEAIKRE
;
A
#
# COMPACT_ATOMS: atom_id res chain seq x y z
N THR A 1 -14.38 -15.00 13.00
CA THR A 1 -13.79 -16.20 13.67
C THR A 1 -12.29 -16.24 13.40
N VAL A 2 -11.54 -16.99 14.22
CA VAL A 2 -10.11 -17.25 14.02
C VAL A 2 -9.91 -18.76 14.03
N ALA A 3 -9.21 -19.27 13.03
CA ALA A 3 -8.87 -20.67 12.88
C ALA A 3 -7.39 -20.86 12.58
N GLU A 4 -6.79 -21.91 13.12
CA GLU A 4 -5.44 -22.33 12.74
C GLU A 4 -5.46 -22.99 11.36
N ILE A 5 -4.46 -22.67 10.55
CA ILE A 5 -4.20 -23.27 9.25
C ILE A 5 -2.73 -23.70 9.17
N PRO A 6 -2.34 -24.57 8.24
CA PRO A 6 -0.93 -24.96 8.11
C PRO A 6 -0.01 -23.77 7.92
N GLY A 7 0.89 -23.55 8.88
CA GLY A 7 1.86 -22.46 8.89
C GLY A 7 1.30 -21.08 9.24
N GLY A 8 0.08 -20.96 9.76
CA GLY A 8 -0.50 -19.66 10.04
C GLY A 8 -1.90 -19.69 10.65
N VAL A 9 -2.62 -18.61 10.41
CA VAL A 9 -4.00 -18.42 10.89
C VAL A 9 -4.89 -17.86 9.79
N ARG A 10 -6.17 -18.21 9.81
CA ARG A 10 -7.24 -17.59 9.02
C ARG A 10 -8.17 -16.83 9.95
N ILE A 11 -8.51 -15.61 9.56
CA ILE A 11 -9.44 -14.72 10.25
C ILE A 11 -10.60 -14.46 9.30
N ASP A 12 -11.82 -14.86 9.69
CA ASP A 12 -13.02 -14.59 8.92
C ASP A 12 -13.88 -13.55 9.64
N GLN A 13 -14.27 -12.52 8.93
CA GLN A 13 -15.25 -11.54 9.33
C GLN A 13 -16.61 -11.92 8.71
N PRO A 14 -17.73 -11.86 9.45
CA PRO A 14 -19.06 -12.02 8.88
C PRO A 14 -19.30 -11.00 7.77
N ALA A 15 -20.21 -11.32 6.85
CA ALA A 15 -20.64 -10.36 5.85
C ALA A 15 -21.12 -9.05 6.49
N GLU A 16 -20.68 -7.95 5.95
CA GLU A 16 -21.11 -6.63 6.40
C GLU A 16 -22.60 -6.43 6.11
N PRO A 17 -23.40 -5.95 7.08
CA PRO A 17 -24.85 -5.85 6.90
C PRO A 17 -25.33 -5.01 5.72
N TRP A 18 -24.53 -4.02 5.32
CA TRP A 18 -24.90 -3.07 4.26
C TRP A 18 -24.37 -3.44 2.88
N THR A 19 -23.19 -3.99 2.82
CA THR A 19 -22.52 -4.35 1.57
C THR A 19 -22.73 -5.80 1.18
N HIS A 20 -23.04 -6.66 2.15
CA HIS A 20 -23.06 -8.11 2.04
C HIS A 20 -21.72 -8.72 1.56
N ILE A 21 -20.63 -8.04 1.82
CA ILE A 21 -19.28 -8.55 1.53
C ILE A 21 -18.72 -9.20 2.79
N ALA A 22 -18.43 -10.48 2.71
CA ALA A 22 -17.65 -11.21 3.70
C ALA A 22 -16.15 -11.03 3.40
N LYS A 23 -15.35 -10.85 4.46
CA LYS A 23 -13.91 -10.66 4.36
C LYS A 23 -13.19 -11.76 5.12
N SER A 24 -12.10 -12.26 4.53
CA SER A 24 -11.19 -13.12 5.27
C SER A 24 -9.73 -12.75 4.99
N ILE A 25 -8.88 -13.07 5.95
CA ILE A 25 -7.44 -12.85 5.86
C ILE A 25 -6.74 -14.13 6.31
N GLU A 26 -5.88 -14.68 5.47
CA GLU A 26 -4.93 -15.72 5.85
C GLU A 26 -3.55 -15.11 6.06
N ILE A 27 -2.93 -15.41 7.18
CA ILE A 27 -1.58 -14.96 7.56
C ILE A 27 -0.71 -16.19 7.74
N ARG A 28 0.32 -16.34 6.90
CA ARG A 28 1.25 -17.47 6.90
C ARG A 28 2.68 -17.01 7.10
N LEU A 29 3.38 -17.61 8.05
CA LEU A 29 4.82 -17.40 8.25
C LEU A 29 5.61 -18.26 7.25
N VAL A 30 6.65 -17.68 6.67
CA VAL A 30 7.59 -18.41 5.79
C VAL A 30 8.72 -18.98 6.65
N PRO A 31 8.84 -20.32 6.77
CA PRO A 31 9.87 -20.92 7.61
C PRO A 31 11.28 -20.45 7.26
N GLY A 32 12.06 -20.06 8.28
CA GLY A 32 13.45 -19.64 8.13
C GLY A 32 13.68 -18.28 7.47
N ARG A 33 12.61 -17.49 7.26
CA ARG A 33 12.70 -16.14 6.68
C ARG A 33 11.90 -15.14 7.52
N PRO A 34 12.34 -13.89 7.66
CA PRO A 34 11.56 -12.80 8.27
C PRO A 34 10.49 -12.30 7.30
N GLN A 35 9.58 -13.19 6.91
CA GLN A 35 8.61 -12.98 5.85
C GLN A 35 7.25 -13.56 6.23
N VAL A 36 6.19 -12.82 5.89
CA VAL A 36 4.80 -13.20 6.10
C VAL A 36 4.05 -13.06 4.79
N ILE A 37 3.28 -14.07 4.41
CA ILE A 37 2.35 -14.00 3.28
C ILE A 37 0.96 -13.72 3.85
N ILE A 38 0.29 -12.70 3.31
CA ILE A 38 -1.06 -12.30 3.69
C ILE A 38 -1.94 -12.40 2.45
N GLN A 39 -2.96 -13.23 2.52
CA GLN A 39 -3.98 -13.36 1.49
C GLN A 39 -5.29 -12.78 2.00
N HIS A 40 -5.75 -11.74 1.34
CA HIS A 40 -7.07 -11.15 1.56
C HIS A 40 -8.07 -11.77 0.60
N GLU A 41 -9.28 -12.04 1.07
CA GLU A 41 -10.39 -12.51 0.24
C GLU A 41 -11.63 -11.66 0.53
N LEU A 42 -12.32 -11.27 -0.54
CA LEU A 42 -13.62 -10.61 -0.50
C LEU A 42 -14.64 -11.48 -1.22
N ARG A 43 -15.68 -11.89 -0.51
CA ARG A 43 -16.78 -12.71 -1.07
C ARG A 43 -18.06 -11.91 -1.08
N ASN A 44 -18.75 -11.92 -2.20
CA ASN A 44 -20.06 -11.31 -2.35
C ASN A 44 -21.14 -12.32 -1.89
N GLU A 45 -21.70 -12.12 -0.71
CA GLU A 45 -22.84 -12.89 -0.18
C GLU A 45 -24.19 -12.20 -0.44
N GLY A 46 -24.18 -11.11 -1.21
CA GLY A 46 -25.36 -10.39 -1.63
C GLY A 46 -26.06 -11.00 -2.85
N ALA A 47 -27.24 -10.50 -3.17
CA ALA A 47 -28.04 -10.96 -4.28
C ALA A 47 -27.67 -10.33 -5.64
N TRP A 48 -26.80 -9.34 -5.64
CA TRP A 48 -26.49 -8.54 -6.84
C TRP A 48 -24.99 -8.53 -7.13
N THR A 49 -24.65 -8.37 -8.40
CA THR A 49 -23.26 -8.09 -8.82
C THR A 49 -22.84 -6.75 -8.27
N VAL A 50 -21.67 -6.69 -7.65
CA VAL A 50 -21.03 -5.47 -7.16
C VAL A 50 -19.71 -5.23 -7.89
N GLU A 51 -19.33 -3.97 -8.11
CA GLU A 51 -18.00 -3.63 -8.61
C GLU A 51 -17.18 -3.12 -7.43
N LEU A 52 -16.05 -3.74 -7.17
CA LEU A 52 -15.15 -3.38 -6.07
C LEU A 52 -13.70 -3.74 -6.39
N SER A 53 -12.78 -3.21 -5.60
CA SER A 53 -11.36 -3.52 -5.61
C SER A 53 -10.93 -3.96 -4.20
N PRO A 54 -10.11 -5.00 -4.05
CA PRO A 54 -9.45 -5.26 -2.78
C PRO A 54 -8.56 -4.08 -2.40
N TRP A 55 -8.67 -3.62 -1.17
CA TRP A 55 -7.89 -2.50 -0.63
C TRP A 55 -7.31 -2.88 0.72
N ALA A 56 -6.00 -3.09 0.77
CA ALA A 56 -5.28 -3.58 1.93
C ALA A 56 -4.37 -2.49 2.52
N LEU A 57 -4.68 -2.07 3.73
CA LEU A 57 -3.97 -1.02 4.46
C LEU A 57 -3.05 -1.61 5.52
N SER A 58 -1.80 -1.13 5.57
CA SER A 58 -0.86 -1.40 6.67
C SER A 58 -0.57 -0.11 7.40
N MET A 59 -1.06 -0.02 8.64
CA MET A 59 -0.92 1.16 9.49
C MET A 59 0.40 1.09 10.28
N LEU A 60 1.20 2.14 10.19
CA LEU A 60 2.56 2.23 10.74
C LEU A 60 2.67 3.42 11.70
N ARG A 61 3.45 3.28 12.76
CA ARG A 61 3.72 4.38 13.70
C ARG A 61 4.55 5.48 13.03
N LEU A 62 4.39 6.72 13.45
CA LEU A 62 5.21 7.84 12.99
C LEU A 62 6.68 7.71 13.44
N GLY A 63 7.56 8.51 12.86
CA GLY A 63 8.99 8.54 13.13
C GLY A 63 9.85 7.90 12.04
N GLY A 64 9.23 7.26 11.05
CA GLY A 64 9.92 6.66 9.92
C GLY A 64 9.60 7.35 8.59
N VAL A 65 9.99 6.71 7.50
CA VAL A 65 9.82 7.22 6.13
C VAL A 65 9.25 6.13 5.23
N ALA A 66 8.13 6.42 4.58
CA ALA A 66 7.62 5.60 3.48
C ALA A 66 8.46 5.84 2.21
N ILE A 67 8.73 4.75 1.49
CA ILE A 67 9.49 4.73 0.26
C ILE A 67 8.61 4.12 -0.83
N LEU A 68 8.24 4.92 -1.80
CA LEU A 68 7.32 4.56 -2.88
C LEU A 68 8.08 4.63 -4.20
N PRO A 69 8.52 3.47 -4.77
CA PRO A 69 9.37 3.44 -5.96
C PRO A 69 8.61 3.98 -7.17
N GLN A 70 9.28 4.75 -8.00
CA GLN A 70 8.73 5.32 -9.22
C GLN A 70 9.32 4.63 -10.46
N PRO A 71 8.55 4.47 -11.54
CA PRO A 71 9.11 4.03 -12.80
C PRO A 71 10.14 5.05 -13.30
N VAL A 72 11.30 4.56 -13.69
CA VAL A 72 12.39 5.36 -14.29
C VAL A 72 12.58 4.96 -15.74
N GLY A 73 13.14 5.89 -16.54
CA GLY A 73 13.38 5.66 -17.96
C GLY A 73 12.22 6.08 -18.86
N ASN A 74 12.39 5.84 -20.16
CA ASN A 74 11.45 6.26 -21.19
C ASN A 74 10.38 5.20 -21.44
N THR A 75 9.14 5.63 -21.68
CA THR A 75 8.01 4.77 -22.07
C THR A 75 8.06 4.45 -23.57
N ASP A 76 8.63 5.36 -24.37
CA ASP A 76 8.81 5.24 -25.81
C ASP A 76 10.26 5.51 -26.21
N PRO A 77 10.73 5.07 -27.39
CA PRO A 77 12.11 5.25 -27.82
C PRO A 77 12.57 6.71 -27.91
N ALA A 78 11.66 7.64 -28.17
CA ALA A 78 11.96 9.06 -28.29
C ALA A 78 11.88 9.81 -26.95
N GLY A 79 11.35 9.18 -25.88
CA GLY A 79 11.20 9.79 -24.58
C GLY A 79 10.17 10.92 -24.53
N LEU A 80 9.17 10.89 -25.40
CA LEU A 80 8.16 11.95 -25.52
C LEU A 80 6.92 11.70 -24.68
N LEU A 81 6.67 10.47 -24.27
CA LEU A 81 5.50 10.10 -23.48
C LEU A 81 5.80 10.12 -21.98
N ALA A 82 4.81 10.52 -21.19
CA ALA A 82 4.89 10.47 -19.74
C ALA A 82 5.09 9.02 -19.27
N ASN A 83 6.02 8.80 -18.35
CA ASN A 83 6.31 7.49 -17.79
C ASN A 83 5.60 7.22 -16.46
N ARG A 84 4.92 8.21 -15.88
CA ARG A 84 4.22 8.12 -14.59
C ARG A 84 3.06 9.10 -14.49
N GLN A 85 2.09 8.72 -13.67
CA GLN A 85 0.97 9.57 -13.28
C GLN A 85 0.81 9.41 -11.77
N VAL A 86 0.54 10.50 -11.05
CA VAL A 86 0.30 10.48 -9.60
C VAL A 86 -1.04 11.13 -9.33
N SER A 87 -1.94 10.42 -8.65
CA SER A 87 -3.18 10.92 -8.10
C SER A 87 -2.90 11.58 -6.74
N ILE A 88 -3.40 12.79 -6.54
CA ILE A 88 -3.17 13.58 -5.34
C ILE A 88 -4.51 14.01 -4.76
N TRP A 89 -4.75 13.71 -3.48
CA TRP A 89 -5.98 14.08 -2.81
C TRP A 89 -6.03 15.57 -2.50
N PRO A 90 -7.21 16.20 -2.52
CA PRO A 90 -7.36 17.66 -2.48
C PRO A 90 -6.86 18.32 -1.18
N TYR A 91 -6.70 17.58 -0.10
CA TYR A 91 -6.12 18.06 1.16
C TYR A 91 -4.59 17.95 1.20
N THR A 92 -3.96 17.27 0.26
CA THR A 92 -2.50 17.12 0.19
C THR A 92 -1.86 18.39 -0.34
N ARG A 93 -0.93 18.96 0.42
CA ARG A 93 -0.13 20.09 -0.01
C ARG A 93 1.13 19.58 -0.71
N LEU A 94 1.41 20.08 -1.91
CA LEU A 94 2.61 19.69 -2.67
C LEU A 94 3.90 20.30 -2.11
N ASP A 95 3.79 21.37 -1.33
CA ASP A 95 4.88 22.04 -0.62
C ASP A 95 5.06 21.53 0.83
N ASP A 96 4.40 20.44 1.22
CA ASP A 96 4.54 19.84 2.54
C ASP A 96 5.98 19.31 2.72
N PRO A 97 6.71 19.74 3.76
CA PRO A 97 8.10 19.34 3.99
C PRO A 97 8.27 17.83 4.27
N ARG A 98 7.19 17.13 4.60
CA ARG A 98 7.19 15.66 4.78
C ARG A 98 7.18 14.91 3.45
N LEU A 99 6.79 15.58 2.35
CA LEU A 99 6.67 15.00 1.02
C LEU A 99 7.91 15.35 0.18
N VAL A 100 8.62 14.32 -0.31
CA VAL A 100 9.78 14.51 -1.19
C VAL A 100 9.59 13.72 -2.46
N LEU A 101 9.52 14.42 -3.58
CA LEU A 101 9.43 13.85 -4.92
C LEU A 101 10.83 13.71 -5.51
N ARG A 102 11.23 12.50 -5.89
CA ARG A 102 12.48 12.19 -6.57
C ARG A 102 12.19 11.50 -7.90
N ASP A 103 13.20 11.34 -8.71
CA ASP A 103 13.07 10.66 -10.01
C ASP A 103 12.78 9.16 -9.84
N ASP A 104 13.35 8.54 -8.82
CA ASP A 104 13.34 7.11 -8.55
C ASP A 104 12.33 6.69 -7.47
N CYS A 105 11.88 7.62 -6.64
CA CYS A 105 10.92 7.33 -5.56
C CYS A 105 10.20 8.60 -5.07
N ILE A 106 9.06 8.38 -4.39
CA ILE A 106 8.40 9.37 -3.54
C ILE A 106 8.65 8.95 -2.09
N LEU A 107 9.04 9.92 -1.25
CA LEU A 107 9.24 9.71 0.19
C LEU A 107 8.18 10.49 0.97
N ILE A 108 7.62 9.86 2.01
CA ILE A 108 6.70 10.51 2.96
C ILE A 108 7.24 10.28 4.36
N LYS A 109 7.60 11.37 5.06
CA LYS A 109 8.07 11.34 6.44
C LYS A 109 6.89 11.28 7.40
N GLY A 110 6.88 10.30 8.28
CA GLY A 110 5.97 10.22 9.42
C GLY A 110 6.45 11.13 10.54
N ASP A 111 6.01 12.38 10.57
CA ASP A 111 6.45 13.39 11.51
C ASP A 111 5.77 13.21 12.88
N THR A 112 6.56 12.90 13.91
CA THR A 112 6.08 12.75 15.30
C THR A 112 5.72 14.07 15.99
N THR A 113 6.10 15.20 15.39
CA THR A 113 5.78 16.55 15.90
C THR A 113 4.51 17.14 15.27
N ALA A 114 3.93 16.45 14.27
CA ALA A 114 2.69 16.86 13.63
C ALA A 114 1.53 16.93 14.64
N SER A 115 0.70 17.96 14.55
CA SER A 115 -0.48 18.15 15.38
C SER A 115 -1.77 17.79 14.64
N ALA A 116 -2.89 17.80 15.35
CA ALA A 116 -4.22 17.57 14.75
C ALA A 116 -4.59 18.63 13.68
N ASP A 117 -3.97 19.81 13.73
CA ASP A 117 -4.18 20.88 12.75
C ASP A 117 -3.30 20.71 11.49
N SER A 118 -2.34 19.79 11.53
CA SER A 118 -1.51 19.48 10.37
C SER A 118 -2.34 18.80 9.28
N THR A 119 -2.26 19.30 8.04
CA THR A 119 -2.96 18.68 6.92
C THR A 119 -2.42 17.28 6.65
N PRO A 120 -3.27 16.29 6.37
CA PRO A 120 -2.81 14.97 5.97
C PRO A 120 -2.21 15.00 4.56
N ILE A 121 -1.41 14.00 4.26
CA ILE A 121 -0.89 13.70 2.92
C ILE A 121 -1.55 12.43 2.43
N LYS A 122 -2.07 12.41 1.20
CA LYS A 122 -2.42 11.19 0.49
C LYS A 122 -2.09 11.35 -0.99
N LEU A 123 -1.42 10.35 -1.52
CA LEU A 123 -1.15 10.22 -2.94
C LEU A 123 -1.15 8.74 -3.35
N GLY A 124 -1.36 8.49 -4.64
CA GLY A 124 -1.33 7.16 -5.20
C GLY A 124 -0.93 7.17 -6.67
N TYR A 125 -0.56 6.00 -7.18
CA TYR A 125 -0.16 5.82 -8.58
C TYR A 125 -0.18 4.34 -8.96
N PHE A 126 -0.04 4.03 -10.24
CA PHE A 126 0.24 2.68 -10.67
C PHE A 126 1.73 2.37 -10.49
N ASN A 127 2.03 1.48 -9.56
CA ASN A 127 3.38 1.05 -9.22
C ASN A 127 3.72 -0.27 -9.94
N PRO A 128 4.49 -0.24 -11.04
CA PRO A 128 4.84 -1.45 -11.78
C PRO A 128 5.90 -2.31 -11.07
N HIS A 129 6.54 -1.80 -10.03
CA HIS A 129 7.57 -2.52 -9.28
C HIS A 129 6.99 -3.52 -8.27
N GLY A 130 5.71 -3.39 -7.92
CA GLY A 130 5.02 -4.31 -7.02
C GLY A 130 5.56 -4.32 -5.58
N TRP A 131 6.13 -3.22 -5.11
CA TRP A 131 6.57 -3.08 -3.72
C TRP A 131 6.53 -1.64 -3.25
N MET A 132 6.42 -1.48 -1.94
CA MET A 132 6.63 -0.24 -1.20
C MET A 132 7.31 -0.58 0.13
N ALA A 133 7.91 0.39 0.79
CA ALA A 133 8.63 0.13 2.02
C ALA A 133 8.44 1.23 3.07
N TYR A 134 8.73 0.90 4.32
CA TYR A 134 8.79 1.84 5.43
C TYR A 134 10.06 1.59 6.25
N TRP A 135 10.91 2.60 6.33
CA TRP A 135 12.11 2.55 7.14
C TRP A 135 11.87 3.27 8.48
N ILE A 136 12.26 2.64 9.59
CA ILE A 136 12.19 3.21 10.92
C ILE A 136 13.21 2.55 11.84
N ASP A 137 13.99 3.34 12.59
CA ASP A 137 14.93 2.87 13.62
C ASP A 137 15.88 1.74 13.16
N GLY A 138 16.39 1.83 11.93
CA GLY A 138 17.29 0.83 11.35
C GLY A 138 16.60 -0.43 10.84
N VAL A 139 15.27 -0.48 10.84
CA VAL A 139 14.47 -1.58 10.29
C VAL A 139 13.75 -1.12 9.03
N LEU A 140 13.82 -1.91 7.98
CA LEU A 140 13.05 -1.74 6.75
C LEU A 140 11.94 -2.78 6.69
N PHE A 141 10.70 -2.35 6.70
CA PHE A 141 9.52 -3.12 6.34
C PHE A 141 9.28 -2.97 4.84
N VAL A 142 9.17 -4.09 4.11
CA VAL A 142 8.84 -4.10 2.69
C VAL A 142 7.52 -4.84 2.50
N LYS A 143 6.58 -4.18 1.83
CA LYS A 143 5.28 -4.70 1.43
C LYS A 143 5.31 -4.95 -0.07
N ARG A 144 5.18 -6.20 -0.49
CA ARG A 144 5.15 -6.61 -1.90
C ARG A 144 3.76 -7.09 -2.30
N PHE A 145 3.43 -6.90 -3.55
CA PHE A 145 2.18 -7.34 -4.16
C PHE A 145 2.39 -7.56 -5.68
N ASP A 146 1.44 -8.23 -6.33
CA ASP A 146 1.48 -8.41 -7.78
C ASP A 146 0.90 -7.17 -8.49
N PRO A 147 1.69 -6.44 -9.30
CA PRO A 147 1.20 -5.27 -10.03
C PRO A 147 0.45 -5.71 -11.30
N ILE A 148 -0.79 -6.15 -11.15
CA ILE A 148 -1.62 -6.64 -12.26
C ILE A 148 -1.80 -5.52 -13.30
N THR A 149 -1.23 -5.71 -14.49
CA THR A 149 -1.27 -4.74 -15.58
C THR A 149 -2.45 -4.99 -16.53
N GLY A 150 -2.87 -3.95 -17.28
CA GLY A 150 -3.90 -4.08 -18.31
C GLY A 150 -5.34 -4.11 -17.79
N LEU A 151 -5.55 -4.01 -16.48
CA LEU A 151 -6.85 -3.89 -15.85
C LEU A 151 -7.06 -2.48 -15.29
N THR A 152 -8.31 -2.09 -15.09
CA THR A 152 -8.66 -0.81 -14.47
C THR A 152 -8.48 -0.89 -12.97
N HIS A 153 -7.74 0.06 -12.40
CA HIS A 153 -7.59 0.23 -10.96
C HIS A 153 -8.38 1.45 -10.48
N PRO A 154 -8.77 1.51 -9.20
CA PRO A 154 -9.48 2.66 -8.64
C PRO A 154 -8.62 3.94 -8.59
N ASP A 155 -9.20 5.04 -8.15
CA ASP A 155 -8.55 6.30 -7.81
C ASP A 155 -7.61 6.87 -8.90
N GLY A 156 -8.08 6.80 -10.16
CA GLY A 156 -7.30 7.27 -11.32
C GLY A 156 -6.22 6.28 -11.78
N GLY A 157 -6.37 5.00 -11.43
CA GLY A 157 -5.48 3.91 -11.86
C GLY A 157 -4.46 3.51 -10.80
N CYS A 158 -4.74 3.74 -9.52
CA CYS A 158 -3.81 3.43 -8.43
C CYS A 158 -3.87 1.95 -8.02
N ASN A 159 -2.72 1.29 -7.99
CA ASN A 159 -2.54 0.01 -7.28
C ASN A 159 -1.72 0.18 -5.99
N THR A 160 -1.23 1.38 -5.74
CA THR A 160 -0.42 1.78 -4.59
C THR A 160 -0.85 3.17 -4.13
N GLU A 161 -1.11 3.31 -2.83
CA GLU A 161 -1.38 4.59 -2.19
C GLU A 161 -0.64 4.68 -0.87
N SER A 162 -0.44 5.89 -0.38
CA SER A 162 0.05 6.12 0.96
C SER A 162 -0.66 7.32 1.58
N TYR A 163 -1.06 7.16 2.83
CA TYR A 163 -1.68 8.20 3.64
C TYR A 163 -0.83 8.48 4.88
N CYS A 164 -0.72 9.74 5.26
CA CYS A 164 -0.02 10.14 6.48
C CYS A 164 -0.74 11.30 7.17
N ASN A 165 -1.02 11.17 8.45
CA ASN A 165 -1.56 12.22 9.30
C ASN A 165 -0.70 12.40 10.56
N HIS A 166 -1.24 13.07 11.59
CA HIS A 166 -0.56 13.30 12.86
C HIS A 166 -0.54 12.09 13.81
N LYS A 167 -1.13 10.93 13.44
CA LYS A 167 -1.22 9.73 14.28
C LYS A 167 -0.50 8.54 13.68
N PHE A 168 -0.56 8.35 12.37
CA PHE A 168 -0.03 7.19 11.68
C PHE A 168 0.28 7.49 10.21
N LEU A 169 1.01 6.57 9.61
CA LEU A 169 1.24 6.49 8.18
C LEU A 169 0.68 5.15 7.67
N GLU A 170 0.11 5.15 6.48
CA GLU A 170 -0.40 3.93 5.83
C GLU A 170 0.36 3.64 4.54
N LEU A 171 0.65 2.35 4.33
CA LEU A 171 1.03 1.80 3.05
C LEU A 171 -0.15 0.96 2.54
N GLU A 172 -0.66 1.32 1.38
CA GLU A 172 -1.91 0.79 0.86
C GLU A 172 -1.67 0.12 -0.49
N THR A 173 -2.18 -1.10 -0.68
CA THR A 173 -2.17 -1.80 -1.96
C THR A 173 -3.59 -2.05 -2.43
N LEU A 174 -3.82 -1.90 -3.73
CA LEU A 174 -5.13 -2.04 -4.33
C LEU A 174 -5.06 -3.04 -5.50
N GLY A 175 -5.99 -3.99 -5.51
CA GLY A 175 -6.23 -4.82 -6.68
C GLY A 175 -6.97 -4.04 -7.79
N PRO A 176 -7.18 -4.65 -8.96
CA PRO A 176 -8.03 -4.06 -9.98
C PRO A 176 -9.50 -4.00 -9.56
N LEU A 177 -10.27 -3.16 -10.22
CA LEU A 177 -11.74 -3.15 -10.13
C LEU A 177 -12.28 -4.41 -10.80
N GLU A 178 -13.08 -5.18 -10.07
CA GLU A 178 -13.71 -6.39 -10.56
C GLU A 178 -15.22 -6.41 -10.32
N LYS A 179 -15.96 -6.96 -11.29
CA LYS A 179 -17.40 -7.21 -11.16
C LYS A 179 -17.63 -8.55 -10.48
N LEU A 180 -17.84 -8.52 -9.18
CA LEU A 180 -18.00 -9.70 -8.34
C LEU A 180 -19.47 -10.15 -8.34
N GLN A 181 -19.73 -11.29 -8.97
CA GLN A 181 -21.05 -11.91 -9.01
C GLN A 181 -21.45 -12.41 -7.60
N PRO A 182 -22.75 -12.61 -7.32
CA PRO A 182 -23.18 -13.33 -6.12
C PRO A 182 -22.42 -14.66 -5.95
N GLU A 183 -22.04 -14.98 -4.71
CA GLU A 183 -21.27 -16.16 -4.30
C GLU A 183 -19.84 -16.25 -4.84
N SER A 184 -19.39 -15.25 -5.64
CA SER A 184 -18.02 -15.21 -6.13
C SER A 184 -17.06 -14.58 -5.11
N THR A 185 -15.78 -14.92 -5.24
CA THR A 185 -14.68 -14.43 -4.37
C THR A 185 -13.56 -13.85 -5.24
N ILE A 186 -12.99 -12.74 -4.79
CA ILE A 186 -11.71 -12.22 -5.31
C ILE A 186 -10.67 -12.25 -4.21
N SER A 187 -9.40 -12.33 -4.61
CA SER A 187 -8.28 -12.36 -3.67
C SER A 187 -7.22 -11.34 -4.02
N HIS A 188 -6.52 -10.87 -2.98
CA HIS A 188 -5.35 -9.99 -3.09
C HIS A 188 -4.28 -10.50 -2.14
N THR A 189 -3.06 -10.72 -2.65
CA THR A 189 -1.98 -11.30 -1.86
C THR A 189 -0.87 -10.29 -1.68
N GLU A 190 -0.39 -10.18 -0.44
CA GLU A 190 0.75 -9.39 -0.05
C GLU A 190 1.82 -10.27 0.58
N THR A 191 3.07 -9.88 0.42
CA THR A 191 4.20 -10.44 1.15
C THR A 191 4.85 -9.33 1.94
N TRP A 192 4.96 -9.51 3.26
CA TRP A 192 5.64 -8.59 4.16
C TRP A 192 7.01 -9.14 4.53
N GLU A 193 8.03 -8.31 4.41
CA GLU A 193 9.43 -8.67 4.68
C GLU A 193 10.02 -7.67 5.68
N LEU A 194 10.89 -8.14 6.56
CA LEU A 194 11.62 -7.30 7.51
C LEU A 194 13.12 -7.45 7.31
N TYR A 195 13.80 -6.32 7.22
CA TYR A 195 15.27 -6.25 7.14
C TYR A 195 15.77 -5.35 8.28
N SER A 196 16.77 -5.83 9.01
CA SER A 196 17.37 -5.10 10.13
C SER A 196 18.76 -4.59 9.81
N SER A 197 19.26 -3.69 10.66
CA SER A 197 20.62 -3.14 10.58
C SER A 197 20.92 -2.37 9.29
N LEU A 198 19.90 -1.74 8.71
CA LEU A 198 20.07 -0.88 7.55
C LEU A 198 20.27 0.57 7.99
N GLU A 199 21.45 1.13 7.66
CA GLU A 199 21.62 2.58 7.65
C GLU A 199 20.68 3.19 6.60
N GLN A 200 20.36 4.48 6.72
CA GLN A 200 19.46 5.19 5.79
C GLN A 200 20.19 5.60 4.49
N PRO A 201 20.44 4.72 3.51
CA PRO A 201 21.22 5.08 2.33
C PRO A 201 20.43 5.91 1.31
N PHE A 202 19.09 5.98 1.45
CA PHE A 202 18.22 6.53 0.40
C PHE A 202 17.61 7.89 0.73
N LEU A 203 17.83 8.41 1.92
CA LEU A 203 17.17 9.65 2.34
C LEU A 203 17.97 10.87 1.93
N PRO A 204 17.33 11.92 1.35
CA PRO A 204 17.95 13.21 1.17
C PRO A 204 18.55 13.73 2.50
N GLU A 205 19.65 14.47 2.42
CA GLU A 205 20.33 15.05 3.58
C GLU A 205 19.39 15.82 4.52
N ALA A 206 18.35 16.45 3.98
CA ALA A 206 17.35 17.18 4.74
C ALA A 206 16.50 16.30 5.67
N ILE A 207 16.34 15.01 5.33
CA ILE A 207 15.55 14.04 6.13
C ILE A 207 16.46 13.28 7.11
N LYS A 208 17.78 13.20 6.84
CA LYS A 208 18.75 12.51 7.69
C LYS A 208 19.09 13.28 9.00
N ARG A 209 18.79 14.57 9.08
CA ARG A 209 19.26 15.47 10.16
C ARG A 209 18.30 15.61 11.35
N GLU A 210 17.21 14.91 11.37
CA GLU A 210 16.26 14.85 12.49
C GLU A 210 16.19 13.43 13.05
#